data_f8f46fc05b8717af574ca1f7b3c06054
#
_entry.id   f8f46fc05b8717af574ca1f7b3c06054
#
_cell.length_a   1.000
_cell.length_b   1.000
_cell.length_c   1.000
_cell.angle_alpha   90.00
_cell.angle_beta   90.00
_cell.angle_gamma   90.00
#
_symmetry.space_group_name_H-M   'P 1'
#
loop_
_entity.id
_entity.type
_entity.pdbx_description
1 polymer ?
#
loop_
_entity_poly.entity_id
_entity_poly.type
_entity_poly.pdbx_seq_one_letter_code
_entity_poly.pdbx_strand_id
1 'polypeptide(L)'
;YTNAITLLKDEKNLLPLICSKTYYYLPLEEAPFQTFVENLNFGTTINLISKEEISQIPENSTVIVGFHKDNSTAYKPYKISQNSKDILTELSKKQNVILDVFGSPYALKDIDIASISTILVSYENNDLSMKASAKALLGKTKISGKLPVIVNENLKAGTGIEK
;
A
#
# COMPACT_ATOMS: atom_id res chain seq x y z
N TYR A 1 0.02 -2.81 16.37
CA TYR A 1 -0.06 -2.64 14.90
C TYR A 1 -1.15 -1.66 14.50
N THR A 2 -2.37 -1.79 15.02
CA THR A 2 -3.49 -0.92 14.63
C THR A 2 -3.16 0.58 14.75
N ASN A 3 -2.53 0.99 15.82
CA ASN A 3 -2.17 2.39 16.05
C ASN A 3 -0.94 2.84 15.24
N ALA A 4 -0.22 1.93 14.63
CA ALA A 4 0.97 2.24 13.85
C ALA A 4 0.65 2.55 12.38
N ILE A 5 -0.44 2.01 11.84
CA ILE A 5 -0.81 2.23 10.44
C ILE A 5 -0.87 3.72 10.15
N THR A 6 -0.05 4.16 9.18
CA THR A 6 0.14 5.58 8.89
C THR A 6 -0.35 5.88 7.48
N LEU A 7 -1.30 6.80 7.36
CA LEU A 7 -1.77 7.32 6.08
C LEU A 7 -1.00 8.60 5.74
N LEU A 8 -0.24 8.57 4.66
CA LEU A 8 0.58 9.70 4.23
C LEU A 8 -0.11 10.57 3.18
N LYS A 9 -0.99 9.98 2.40
CA LYS A 9 -1.63 10.65 1.28
C LYS A 9 -2.95 9.96 0.92
N ASP A 10 -3.99 10.71 0.64
CA ASP A 10 -5.27 10.22 0.10
C ASP A 10 -5.97 11.33 -0.67
N GLU A 11 -5.37 11.76 -1.78
CA GLU A 11 -5.83 12.93 -2.56
C GLU A 11 -7.21 12.76 -3.17
N LYS A 12 -7.56 11.53 -3.58
CA LYS A 12 -8.85 11.25 -4.21
C LYS A 12 -9.89 10.72 -3.24
N ASN A 13 -9.59 10.75 -1.95
CA ASN A 13 -10.46 10.24 -0.90
C ASN A 13 -10.93 8.79 -1.16
N LEU A 14 -9.97 7.92 -1.50
CA LEU A 14 -10.24 6.52 -1.83
C LEU A 14 -10.54 5.65 -0.60
N LEU A 15 -10.18 6.10 0.59
CA LEU A 15 -10.42 5.40 1.85
C LEU A 15 -11.60 6.02 2.61
N PRO A 16 -12.40 5.22 3.33
CA PRO A 16 -12.35 3.76 3.40
C PRO A 16 -12.80 3.10 2.10
N LEU A 17 -12.40 1.84 1.91
CA LEU A 17 -12.85 1.05 0.77
C LEU A 17 -14.38 0.83 0.83
N ILE A 18 -15.00 0.77 -0.32
CA ILE A 18 -16.44 0.59 -0.46
C ILE A 18 -16.77 -0.90 -0.60
N CYS A 19 -17.57 -1.45 0.30
CA CYS A 19 -17.86 -2.89 0.36
C CYS A 19 -18.52 -3.45 -0.90
N SER A 20 -19.28 -2.66 -1.61
CA SER A 20 -19.95 -3.08 -2.86
C SER A 20 -19.06 -2.99 -4.10
N LYS A 21 -17.84 -2.46 -3.96
CA LYS A 21 -16.93 -2.21 -5.07
C LYS A 21 -15.91 -3.34 -5.22
N THR A 22 -15.50 -3.59 -6.46
CA THR A 22 -14.40 -4.52 -6.77
C THR A 22 -13.10 -3.74 -6.91
N TYR A 23 -12.06 -4.27 -6.29
CA TYR A 23 -10.70 -3.72 -6.35
C TYR A 23 -9.76 -4.76 -6.93
N TYR A 24 -8.72 -4.30 -7.60
CA TYR A 24 -7.62 -5.15 -8.05
C TYR A 24 -6.49 -5.10 -7.03
N TYR A 25 -5.77 -6.20 -6.86
CA TYR A 25 -4.63 -6.27 -5.97
C TYR A 25 -3.40 -6.80 -6.69
N LEU A 26 -2.29 -6.07 -6.57
CA LEU A 26 -1.01 -6.45 -7.14
C LEU A 26 0.07 -6.44 -6.05
N PRO A 27 0.63 -7.60 -5.67
CA PRO A 27 1.76 -7.64 -4.76
C PRO A 27 3.05 -7.27 -5.48
N LEU A 28 3.89 -6.47 -4.83
CA LEU A 28 5.25 -6.16 -5.26
C LEU A 28 6.22 -6.89 -4.33
N GLU A 29 7.39 -7.23 -4.87
CA GLU A 29 8.41 -8.03 -4.22
C GLU A 29 7.91 -9.46 -3.97
N GLU A 30 8.69 -10.29 -3.29
CA GLU A 30 8.41 -11.74 -3.22
C GLU A 30 7.96 -12.25 -1.85
N ALA A 31 7.80 -11.36 -0.88
CA ALA A 31 7.37 -11.76 0.45
C ALA A 31 5.87 -12.13 0.50
N PRO A 32 5.43 -12.93 1.47
CA PRO A 32 4.03 -13.33 1.58
C PRO A 32 3.07 -12.16 1.73
N PHE A 33 1.91 -12.25 1.09
CA PHE A 33 0.87 -11.22 1.08
C PHE A 33 -0.55 -11.77 1.29
N GLN A 34 -0.73 -13.08 1.30
CA GLN A 34 -2.02 -13.75 1.26
C GLN A 34 -2.95 -13.33 2.38
N THR A 35 -2.42 -13.17 3.60
CA THR A 35 -3.21 -12.72 4.76
C THR A 35 -3.86 -11.36 4.51
N PHE A 36 -3.20 -10.45 3.81
CA PHE A 36 -3.75 -9.14 3.49
C PHE A 36 -4.96 -9.26 2.55
N VAL A 37 -4.80 -9.98 1.46
CA VAL A 37 -5.88 -10.19 0.47
C VAL A 37 -7.08 -10.90 1.11
N GLU A 38 -6.84 -11.94 1.90
CA GLU A 38 -7.92 -12.65 2.62
C GLU A 38 -8.73 -11.71 3.52
N ASN A 39 -8.05 -10.84 4.26
CA ASN A 39 -8.72 -9.92 5.17
C ASN A 39 -9.44 -8.78 4.43
N LEU A 40 -8.92 -8.31 3.31
CA LEU A 40 -9.63 -7.35 2.44
C LEU A 40 -10.91 -7.96 1.87
N ASN A 41 -10.89 -9.24 1.50
CA ASN A 41 -12.06 -9.95 0.98
C ASN A 41 -13.20 -10.12 2.00
N PHE A 42 -12.97 -9.89 3.27
CA PHE A 42 -14.05 -9.88 4.27
C PHE A 42 -14.99 -8.67 4.12
N GLY A 43 -14.57 -7.61 3.46
CA GLY A 43 -15.34 -6.39 3.31
C GLY A 43 -15.54 -5.90 1.89
N THR A 44 -14.75 -6.42 0.93
CA THR A 44 -14.79 -6.02 -0.47
C THR A 44 -14.59 -7.23 -1.37
N THR A 45 -14.65 -7.05 -2.68
CA THR A 45 -14.25 -8.07 -3.65
C THR A 45 -12.88 -7.70 -4.20
N ILE A 46 -11.91 -8.58 -3.99
CA ILE A 46 -10.52 -8.39 -4.43
C ILE A 46 -10.20 -9.36 -5.57
N ASN A 47 -9.77 -8.81 -6.69
CA ASN A 47 -9.23 -9.58 -7.82
C ASN A 47 -7.71 -9.48 -7.79
N LEU A 48 -7.06 -10.58 -7.47
CA LEU A 48 -5.60 -10.69 -7.53
C LEU A 48 -5.15 -10.71 -8.98
N ILE A 49 -4.23 -9.83 -9.34
CA ILE A 49 -3.67 -9.73 -10.69
C ILE A 49 -2.17 -9.90 -10.70
N SER A 50 -1.65 -10.32 -11.85
CA SER A 50 -0.21 -10.35 -12.14
C SER A 50 0.20 -9.12 -12.95
N LYS A 51 1.51 -8.90 -13.07
CA LYS A 51 2.09 -7.84 -13.88
C LYS A 51 1.57 -7.88 -15.34
N GLU A 52 1.45 -9.07 -15.89
CA GLU A 52 1.02 -9.29 -17.29
C GLU A 52 -0.43 -8.90 -17.52
N GLU A 53 -1.24 -8.85 -16.46
CA GLU A 53 -2.66 -8.52 -16.54
C GLU A 53 -2.96 -7.02 -16.40
N ILE A 54 -1.96 -6.20 -16.12
CA ILE A 54 -2.13 -4.74 -15.91
C ILE A 54 -2.81 -4.08 -17.10
N SER A 55 -2.41 -4.44 -18.32
CA SER A 55 -2.97 -3.84 -19.54
C SER A 55 -4.45 -4.19 -19.79
N GLN A 56 -4.96 -5.21 -19.10
CA GLN A 56 -6.34 -5.69 -19.22
C GLN A 56 -7.30 -5.03 -18.25
N ILE A 57 -6.80 -4.27 -17.29
CA ILE A 57 -7.63 -3.59 -16.29
C ILE A 57 -8.29 -2.37 -16.94
N PRO A 58 -9.62 -2.18 -16.77
CA PRO A 58 -10.29 -0.98 -17.26
C PRO A 58 -9.66 0.30 -16.67
N GLU A 59 -9.55 1.34 -17.47
CA GLU A 59 -9.04 2.63 -17.00
C GLU A 59 -9.87 3.18 -15.84
N ASN A 60 -9.22 3.94 -14.95
CA ASN A 60 -9.83 4.51 -13.74
C ASN A 60 -10.31 3.47 -12.71
N SER A 61 -9.82 2.22 -12.82
CA SER A 61 -9.98 1.23 -11.77
C SER A 61 -9.14 1.59 -10.55
N THR A 62 -9.51 1.09 -9.39
CA THR A 62 -8.68 1.23 -8.18
C THR A 62 -7.88 -0.04 -7.98
N VAL A 63 -6.56 0.11 -7.94
CA VAL A 63 -5.60 -0.98 -7.73
C VAL A 63 -4.91 -0.78 -6.40
N ILE A 64 -5.05 -1.77 -5.52
CA ILE A 64 -4.32 -1.82 -4.26
C ILE A 64 -3.00 -2.52 -4.53
N VAL A 65 -1.91 -1.84 -4.25
CA VAL A 65 -0.56 -2.36 -4.43
C VAL A 65 0.09 -2.53 -3.06
N GLY A 66 0.46 -3.75 -2.73
CA GLY A 66 1.19 -4.04 -1.50
C GLY A 66 2.68 -4.22 -1.79
N PHE A 67 3.51 -3.40 -1.15
CA PHE A 67 4.96 -3.61 -1.15
C PHE A 67 5.29 -4.50 0.05
N HIS A 68 5.54 -5.78 -0.24
CA HIS A 68 5.78 -6.81 0.78
C HIS A 68 7.27 -7.14 0.84
N LYS A 69 7.95 -6.61 1.85
CA LYS A 69 9.37 -6.82 2.04
C LYS A 69 9.63 -7.60 3.33
N ASP A 70 10.27 -8.74 3.18
CA ASP A 70 10.69 -9.55 4.32
C ASP A 70 11.89 -8.90 5.02
N ASN A 71 11.80 -8.76 6.33
CA ASN A 71 12.88 -8.23 7.16
C ASN A 71 14.01 -9.26 7.43
N SER A 72 13.88 -10.50 6.93
CA SER A 72 14.88 -11.55 7.16
C SER A 72 16.21 -11.31 6.45
N THR A 73 16.25 -10.39 5.49
CA THR A 73 17.49 -9.99 4.80
C THR A 73 17.90 -8.59 5.19
N ALA A 74 18.71 -8.50 6.25
CA ALA A 74 19.16 -7.24 6.86
C ALA A 74 19.97 -6.31 5.93
N TYR A 75 20.42 -6.78 4.77
CA TYR A 75 21.30 -6.01 3.89
C TYR A 75 20.60 -5.15 2.84
N LYS A 76 19.30 -5.34 2.58
CA LYS A 76 18.55 -4.56 1.59
C LYS A 76 17.10 -4.30 2.03
N PRO A 77 16.86 -3.84 3.25
CA PRO A 77 15.52 -3.89 3.84
C PRO A 77 14.51 -2.92 3.21
N TYR A 78 14.95 -1.92 2.45
CA TYR A 78 14.05 -0.87 1.95
C TYR A 78 14.20 -0.58 0.45
N LYS A 79 15.11 -1.25 -0.25
CA LYS A 79 15.26 -1.00 -1.68
C LYS A 79 14.10 -1.62 -2.47
N ILE A 80 13.37 -0.77 -3.14
CA ILE A 80 12.39 -1.20 -4.14
C ILE A 80 13.13 -1.58 -5.44
N SER A 81 12.73 -2.69 -6.05
CA SER A 81 13.32 -3.13 -7.31
C SER A 81 12.92 -2.20 -8.46
N GLN A 82 13.73 -2.18 -9.53
CA GLN A 82 13.40 -1.40 -10.73
C GLN A 82 12.10 -1.90 -11.36
N ASN A 83 11.86 -3.20 -11.35
CA ASN A 83 10.62 -3.80 -11.82
C ASN A 83 9.38 -3.26 -11.06
N SER A 84 9.47 -3.17 -9.74
CA SER A 84 8.38 -2.59 -8.93
C SER A 84 8.15 -1.12 -9.22
N LYS A 85 9.21 -0.34 -9.42
CA LYS A 85 9.09 1.07 -9.83
C LYS A 85 8.40 1.22 -11.17
N ASP A 86 8.74 0.38 -12.15
CA ASP A 86 8.16 0.40 -13.48
C ASP A 86 6.67 0.04 -13.43
N ILE A 87 6.29 -0.94 -12.63
CA ILE A 87 4.90 -1.33 -12.40
C ILE A 87 4.10 -0.16 -11.81
N LEU A 88 4.62 0.50 -10.77
CA LEU A 88 3.94 1.63 -10.16
C LEU A 88 3.77 2.79 -11.15
N THR A 89 4.79 3.07 -11.95
CA THR A 89 4.72 4.10 -12.99
C THR A 89 3.65 3.78 -14.03
N GLU A 90 3.61 2.54 -14.49
CA GLU A 90 2.60 2.10 -15.47
C GLU A 90 1.18 2.19 -14.92
N LEU A 91 0.95 1.68 -13.71
CA LEU A 91 -0.36 1.74 -13.05
C LEU A 91 -0.82 3.18 -12.83
N SER A 92 0.07 4.06 -12.41
CA SER A 92 -0.27 5.45 -12.07
C SER A 92 -0.75 6.27 -13.26
N LYS A 93 -0.43 5.86 -14.49
CA LYS A 93 -0.87 6.56 -15.71
C LYS A 93 -2.36 6.41 -15.97
N LYS A 94 -2.97 5.27 -15.64
CA LYS A 94 -4.35 4.93 -16.03
C LYS A 94 -5.25 4.55 -14.86
N GLN A 95 -4.67 4.22 -13.70
CA GLN A 95 -5.39 3.66 -12.56
C GLN A 95 -5.28 4.56 -11.33
N ASN A 96 -6.22 4.39 -10.41
CA ASN A 96 -6.11 4.97 -9.07
C ASN A 96 -5.35 3.98 -8.19
N VAL A 97 -4.17 4.36 -7.71
CA VAL A 97 -3.30 3.47 -6.95
C VAL A 97 -3.38 3.76 -5.46
N ILE A 98 -3.64 2.71 -4.69
CA ILE A 98 -3.49 2.69 -3.23
C ILE A 98 -2.25 1.85 -2.94
N LEU A 99 -1.17 2.49 -2.50
CA LEU A 99 0.07 1.80 -2.13
C LEU A 99 0.15 1.63 -0.61
N ASP A 100 0.34 0.40 -0.17
CA ASP A 100 0.60 0.09 1.23
C ASP A 100 1.98 -0.56 1.38
N VAL A 101 2.82 0.04 2.19
CA VAL A 101 4.21 -0.41 2.39
C VAL A 101 4.29 -1.27 3.64
N PHE A 102 4.40 -2.59 3.44
CA PHE A 102 4.71 -3.57 4.49
C PHE A 102 6.22 -3.75 4.60
N GLY A 103 6.87 -2.74 5.10
CA GLY A 103 8.31 -2.65 5.22
C GLY A 103 8.73 -1.29 5.72
N SER A 104 10.01 -0.98 5.57
CA SER A 104 10.55 0.31 6.00
C SER A 104 9.96 1.47 5.18
N PRO A 105 9.57 2.58 5.83
CA PRO A 105 9.11 3.78 5.13
C PRO A 105 10.17 4.38 4.20
N TYR A 106 11.43 4.05 4.37
CA TYR A 106 12.50 4.49 3.47
C TYR A 106 12.35 3.96 2.03
N ALA A 107 11.54 2.92 1.81
CA ALA A 107 11.20 2.46 0.46
C ALA A 107 10.58 3.59 -0.39
N LEU A 108 9.91 4.54 0.25
CA LEU A 108 9.27 5.67 -0.42
C LEU A 108 10.24 6.71 -0.99
N LYS A 109 11.51 6.67 -0.60
CA LYS A 109 12.54 7.60 -1.14
C LYS A 109 12.70 7.50 -2.65
N ASP A 110 12.59 6.30 -3.18
CA ASP A 110 12.86 5.99 -4.57
C ASP A 110 11.59 5.88 -5.43
N ILE A 111 10.45 6.25 -4.88
CA ILE A 111 9.14 6.19 -5.54
C ILE A 111 8.68 7.62 -5.87
N ASP A 112 8.11 7.81 -7.06
CA ASP A 112 7.41 9.05 -7.39
C ASP A 112 6.04 9.09 -6.68
N ILE A 113 6.05 9.59 -5.45
CA ILE A 113 4.84 9.66 -4.61
C ILE A 113 3.80 10.64 -5.15
N ALA A 114 4.21 11.61 -5.98
CA ALA A 114 3.28 12.58 -6.55
C ALA A 114 2.27 11.93 -7.49
N SER A 115 2.65 10.85 -8.18
CA SER A 115 1.77 10.13 -9.12
C SER A 115 0.83 9.12 -8.47
N ILE A 116 1.02 8.81 -7.18
CA ILE A 116 0.22 7.83 -6.45
C ILE A 116 -0.88 8.52 -5.65
N SER A 117 -2.12 8.05 -5.77
CA SER A 117 -3.29 8.68 -5.15
C SER A 117 -3.33 8.54 -3.63
N THR A 118 -3.04 7.34 -3.14
CA THR A 118 -3.13 7.01 -1.71
C THR A 118 -1.90 6.22 -1.28
N ILE A 119 -1.29 6.60 -0.17
CA ILE A 119 -0.07 5.96 0.34
C ILE A 119 -0.23 5.70 1.83
N LEU A 120 -0.04 4.43 2.22
CA LEU A 120 0.02 3.99 3.61
C LEU A 120 1.36 3.33 3.90
N VAL A 121 1.73 3.34 5.18
CA VAL A 121 2.85 2.55 5.70
C VAL A 121 2.36 1.67 6.83
N SER A 122 2.57 0.38 6.70
CA SER A 122 2.20 -0.64 7.70
C SER A 122 3.43 -1.26 8.38
N TYR A 123 4.62 -0.85 7.98
CA TYR A 123 5.95 -1.08 8.58
C TYR A 123 6.49 -2.50 8.55
N GLU A 124 5.67 -3.51 8.80
CA GLU A 124 6.12 -4.90 8.89
C GLU A 124 5.31 -5.82 8.00
N ASN A 125 5.99 -6.79 7.40
CA ASN A 125 5.34 -7.81 6.58
C ASN A 125 5.07 -9.07 7.42
N ASN A 126 4.03 -9.00 8.25
CA ASN A 126 3.55 -10.14 9.04
C ASN A 126 2.02 -10.15 9.10
N ASP A 127 1.46 -11.25 9.57
CA ASP A 127 0.01 -11.44 9.59
C ASP A 127 -0.72 -10.39 10.43
N LEU A 128 -0.15 -9.96 11.55
CA LEU A 128 -0.78 -8.97 12.43
C LEU A 128 -0.85 -7.60 11.76
N SER A 129 0.22 -7.20 11.11
CA SER A 129 0.27 -5.94 10.36
C SER A 129 -0.69 -5.95 9.17
N MET A 130 -0.74 -7.06 8.42
CA MET A 130 -1.66 -7.22 7.29
C MET A 130 -3.12 -7.16 7.73
N LYS A 131 -3.48 -7.82 8.84
CA LYS A 131 -4.83 -7.77 9.41
C LYS A 131 -5.20 -6.36 9.87
N ALA A 132 -4.26 -5.69 10.55
CA ALA A 132 -4.47 -4.31 11.02
C ALA A 132 -4.69 -3.35 9.85
N SER A 133 -3.87 -3.44 8.82
CA SER A 133 -4.00 -2.59 7.63
C SER A 133 -5.31 -2.86 6.88
N ALA A 134 -5.68 -4.11 6.68
CA ALA A 134 -6.94 -4.45 6.02
C ALA A 134 -8.15 -3.84 6.76
N LYS A 135 -8.17 -3.93 8.09
CA LYS A 135 -9.22 -3.31 8.91
C LYS A 135 -9.24 -1.78 8.74
N ALA A 136 -8.07 -1.16 8.71
CA ALA A 136 -7.95 0.28 8.52
C ALA A 136 -8.48 0.70 7.13
N LEU A 137 -8.08 -0.01 6.08
CA LEU A 137 -8.56 0.24 4.71
C LEU A 137 -10.07 0.06 4.59
N LEU A 138 -10.64 -0.92 5.28
CA LEU A 138 -12.08 -1.17 5.28
C LEU A 138 -12.88 -0.21 6.18
N GLY A 139 -12.22 0.72 6.86
CA GLY A 139 -12.85 1.68 7.76
C GLY A 139 -13.31 1.08 9.09
N LYS A 140 -12.85 -0.13 9.44
CA LYS A 140 -13.21 -0.79 10.70
C LYS A 140 -12.42 -0.29 11.90
N THR A 141 -11.27 0.34 11.65
CA THR A 141 -10.43 0.95 12.67
C THR A 141 -9.98 2.32 12.18
N LYS A 142 -9.81 3.25 13.14
CA LYS A 142 -9.30 4.59 12.84
C LYS A 142 -7.81 4.52 12.45
N ILE A 143 -7.43 5.32 11.46
CA ILE A 143 -6.03 5.53 11.09
C ILE A 143 -5.54 6.76 11.83
N SER A 144 -4.48 6.61 12.63
CA SER A 144 -3.94 7.71 13.45
C SER A 144 -2.41 7.69 13.58
N GLY A 145 -1.75 6.74 12.92
CA GLY A 145 -0.30 6.62 12.97
C GLY A 145 0.42 7.84 12.39
N LYS A 146 1.64 8.08 12.88
CA LYS A 146 2.52 9.14 12.39
C LYS A 146 3.88 8.54 12.05
N LEU A 147 4.52 9.06 11.02
CA LEU A 147 5.87 8.62 10.65
C LEU A 147 6.84 8.80 11.82
N PRO A 148 7.57 7.76 12.20
CA PRO A 148 8.56 7.87 13.28
C PRO A 148 9.91 8.41 12.80
N VAL A 149 10.11 8.54 11.48
CA VAL A 149 11.39 8.90 10.87
C VAL A 149 11.20 9.95 9.77
N ILE A 150 12.29 10.59 9.40
CA ILE A 150 12.34 11.49 8.23
C ILE A 150 12.72 10.64 7.02
N VAL A 151 11.82 10.56 6.05
CA VAL A 151 12.07 9.85 4.78
C VAL A 151 12.73 10.79 3.78
N ASN A 152 12.16 11.98 3.61
CA ASN A 152 12.69 13.04 2.75
C ASN A 152 12.11 14.41 3.17
N GLU A 153 12.34 15.45 2.37
CA GLU A 153 11.89 16.81 2.66
C GLU A 153 10.35 16.92 2.82
N ASN A 154 9.61 16.09 2.11
CA ASN A 154 8.14 16.11 2.10
C ASN A 154 7.52 15.13 3.10
N LEU A 155 8.26 14.10 3.50
CA LEU A 155 7.83 13.04 4.42
C LEU A 155 8.68 13.08 5.68
N LYS A 156 8.33 13.99 6.57
CA LYS A 156 9.03 14.23 7.84
C LYS A 156 8.43 13.39 8.98
N ALA A 157 9.22 13.20 10.02
CA ALA A 157 8.70 12.60 11.26
C ALA A 157 7.46 13.37 11.75
N GLY A 158 6.45 12.66 12.20
CA GLY A 158 5.17 13.22 12.62
C GLY A 158 4.15 13.38 11.50
N THR A 159 4.51 13.13 10.23
CA THR A 159 3.57 13.15 9.12
C THR A 159 2.58 12.00 9.22
N GLY A 160 1.30 12.29 9.03
CA GLY A 160 0.23 11.30 9.04
C GLY A 160 -1.13 11.97 9.06
N ILE A 161 -2.05 11.44 8.27
CA ILE A 161 -3.43 11.89 8.15
C ILE A 161 -4.30 11.00 9.03
N GLU A 162 -5.16 11.61 9.82
CA GLU A 162 -6.16 10.87 10.59
C GLU A 162 -7.41 10.61 9.74
N LYS A 163 -7.88 9.36 9.85
CA LYS A 163 -9.05 8.98 9.08
C LYS A 163 -9.86 7.85 9.75
#